data_85e87f38db9a85d7b6e1bf5dba9e2e35
#
_entry.id   85e87f38db9a85d7b6e1bf5dba9e2e35
#
_cell.length_a   1.000
_cell.length_b   1.000
_cell.length_c   1.000
_cell.angle_alpha   90.00
_cell.angle_beta   90.00
_cell.angle_gamma   90.00
#
_symmetry.space_group_name_H-M   'P 1'
#
loop_
_entity.id
_entity.type
_entity.pdbx_description
1 polymer ?
#
loop_
_entity_poly.entity_id
_entity_poly.type
_entity_poly.pdbx_seq_one_letter_code
_entity_poly.pdbx_strand_id
1 'polypeptide(L)'
;ETIGDLRAAATIMRDYYAVPGVAQLMQRSGGEQDIMLGYSDSNKDGGIFTSNWELYRAELALVEVFDQLEADYGLRLRMFHGRGGTVGRGGGPSYQAILAQPPGTVRGQIRLTEQGEVIASKYANPDIGRRNLETLAVAMLEATLLQPTKPATPEFLAAAQQLSDASMAAYRQLVYETPGFAEYFFTATPIREIAELNIGSRPASRKATRAIEDLRAIPWGFSWGQCRLTLPGWLGFGSAVQAFLEQPGTTREGQLQLLQTMYRQWPFFSTLLSNMDMVLAKSDLALASCYSELVADTALRTRIFDAISTEWQRTVDMLALVTGESDRLASNPALARSIRHRFPYIDPLHLLQVELVRRWRAGQNDDRLKNGIHISINGIAAGLRNTG
;
A
#
# COMPACT_ATOMS: atom_id res chain seq x y z
N GLU A 1 -4.45 8.46 -10.47
CA GLU A 1 -5.14 7.43 -9.67
C GLU A 1 -4.75 6.01 -10.11
N THR A 2 -4.81 5.71 -11.42
CA THR A 2 -4.44 4.40 -11.97
C THR A 2 -2.95 4.32 -12.30
N ILE A 3 -2.46 3.11 -12.58
CA ILE A 3 -1.10 2.92 -13.14
C ILE A 3 -0.93 3.69 -14.44
N GLY A 4 -1.97 3.72 -15.29
CA GLY A 4 -1.96 4.49 -16.54
C GLY A 4 -1.82 6.00 -16.31
N ASP A 5 -2.51 6.56 -15.31
CA ASP A 5 -2.42 7.98 -14.95
C ASP A 5 -1.02 8.33 -14.42
N LEU A 6 -0.40 7.45 -13.62
CA LEU A 6 0.96 7.65 -13.12
C LEU A 6 1.98 7.70 -14.27
N ARG A 7 1.85 6.79 -15.24
CA ARG A 7 2.70 6.77 -16.44
C ARG A 7 2.53 8.01 -17.31
N ALA A 8 1.33 8.58 -17.35
CA ALA A 8 1.01 9.79 -18.10
C ALA A 8 1.26 11.10 -17.34
N ALA A 9 1.57 11.07 -16.04
CA ALA A 9 1.57 12.24 -15.16
C ALA A 9 2.40 13.42 -15.69
N ALA A 10 3.62 13.17 -16.15
CA ALA A 10 4.49 14.22 -16.70
C ALA A 10 3.92 14.83 -17.99
N THR A 11 3.35 14.01 -18.88
CA THR A 11 2.71 14.48 -20.12
C THR A 11 1.49 15.33 -19.80
N ILE A 12 0.63 14.88 -18.90
CA ILE A 12 -0.54 15.63 -18.44
C ILE A 12 -0.13 17.03 -17.93
N MET A 13 0.92 17.10 -17.12
CA MET A 13 1.37 18.38 -16.58
C MET A 13 2.02 19.28 -17.63
N ARG A 14 2.77 18.73 -18.61
CA ARG A 14 3.28 19.50 -19.74
C ARG A 14 2.12 20.08 -20.57
N ASP A 15 1.14 19.27 -20.90
CA ASP A 15 -0.02 19.69 -21.68
C ASP A 15 -0.86 20.74 -20.94
N TYR A 16 -1.02 20.59 -19.63
CA TYR A 16 -1.72 21.55 -18.78
C TYR A 16 -1.03 22.93 -18.78
N TYR A 17 0.29 22.96 -18.62
CA TYR A 17 1.05 24.21 -18.61
C TYR A 17 1.33 24.77 -20.02
N ALA A 18 1.14 23.98 -21.08
CA ALA A 18 1.17 24.46 -22.45
C ALA A 18 -0.08 25.29 -22.80
N VAL A 19 -1.16 25.21 -22.01
CA VAL A 19 -2.35 26.04 -22.21
C VAL A 19 -1.99 27.50 -21.94
N PRO A 20 -2.23 28.42 -22.90
CA PRO A 20 -1.86 29.83 -22.77
C PRO A 20 -2.45 30.48 -21.51
N GLY A 21 -1.62 31.13 -20.72
CA GLY A 21 -2.03 31.85 -19.53
C GLY A 21 -2.04 31.04 -18.21
N VAL A 22 -2.00 29.70 -18.28
CA VAL A 22 -2.05 28.84 -17.07
C VAL A 22 -0.83 29.08 -16.18
N ALA A 23 0.38 29.05 -16.73
CA ALA A 23 1.61 29.26 -15.95
C ALA A 23 1.62 30.65 -15.27
N GLN A 24 1.22 31.71 -15.99
CA GLN A 24 1.13 33.05 -15.46
C GLN A 24 0.07 33.20 -14.35
N LEU A 25 -1.07 32.47 -14.50
CA LEU A 25 -2.10 32.44 -13.48
C LEU A 25 -1.59 31.79 -12.20
N MET A 26 -0.92 30.64 -12.32
CA MET A 26 -0.32 29.93 -11.19
C MET A 26 0.77 30.76 -10.52
N GLN A 27 1.62 31.45 -11.28
CA GLN A 27 2.62 32.35 -10.74
C GLN A 27 1.99 33.44 -9.88
N ARG A 28 0.88 34.07 -10.35
CA ARG A 28 0.14 35.09 -9.58
C ARG A 28 -0.55 34.52 -8.34
N SER A 29 -0.82 33.22 -8.31
CA SER A 29 -1.45 32.52 -7.19
C SER A 29 -0.45 31.98 -6.15
N GLY A 30 0.83 32.40 -6.22
CA GLY A 30 1.86 32.01 -5.27
C GLY A 30 2.94 31.08 -5.83
N GLY A 31 2.80 30.65 -7.10
CA GLY A 31 3.84 29.87 -7.81
C GLY A 31 4.05 28.46 -7.24
N GLU A 32 3.06 27.85 -6.61
CA GLU A 32 3.17 26.52 -6.03
C GLU A 32 2.09 25.59 -6.58
N GLN A 33 2.49 24.44 -7.10
CA GLN A 33 1.59 23.40 -7.60
C GLN A 33 1.64 22.17 -6.71
N ASP A 34 0.50 21.85 -6.08
CA ASP A 34 0.29 20.57 -5.42
C ASP A 34 -0.05 19.48 -6.44
N ILE A 35 0.64 18.35 -6.37
CA ILE A 35 0.26 17.13 -7.11
C ILE A 35 0.04 16.00 -6.11
N MET A 36 -1.20 15.52 -6.04
CA MET A 36 -1.57 14.43 -5.15
C MET A 36 -1.22 13.08 -5.78
N LEU A 37 -0.46 12.29 -5.05
CA LEU A 37 -0.09 10.93 -5.40
C LEU A 37 -1.11 9.95 -4.83
N GLY A 38 -1.72 9.14 -5.70
CA GLY A 38 -2.77 8.19 -5.36
C GLY A 38 -2.22 6.80 -5.05
N TYR A 39 -1.79 6.56 -3.83
CA TYR A 39 -1.21 5.28 -3.40
C TYR A 39 -2.20 4.12 -3.36
N SER A 40 -3.33 4.30 -2.70
CA SER A 40 -4.33 3.22 -2.54
C SER A 40 -5.02 2.89 -3.84
N ASP A 41 -5.30 3.89 -4.67
CA ASP A 41 -5.97 3.70 -5.96
C ASP A 41 -5.07 2.96 -6.94
N SER A 42 -3.81 3.37 -7.10
CA SER A 42 -2.84 2.68 -7.95
C SER A 42 -2.49 1.27 -7.44
N ASN A 43 -2.46 1.08 -6.11
CA ASN A 43 -2.28 -0.25 -5.52
C ASN A 43 -3.47 -1.18 -5.85
N LYS A 44 -4.70 -0.68 -5.78
CA LYS A 44 -5.89 -1.46 -6.18
C LYS A 44 -5.84 -1.82 -7.66
N ASP A 45 -5.33 -0.96 -8.52
CA ASP A 45 -5.23 -1.18 -9.97
C ASP A 45 -4.12 -2.17 -10.35
N GLY A 46 -2.91 -2.00 -9.83
CA GLY A 46 -1.71 -2.72 -10.27
C GLY A 46 -0.98 -3.57 -9.23
N GLY A 47 -1.42 -3.58 -7.97
CA GLY A 47 -0.72 -4.24 -6.86
C GLY A 47 0.38 -3.37 -6.24
N ILE A 48 0.88 -3.82 -5.08
CA ILE A 48 1.76 -3.00 -4.22
C ILE A 48 3.09 -2.64 -4.88
N PHE A 49 3.75 -3.61 -5.51
CA PHE A 49 5.06 -3.38 -6.10
C PHE A 49 4.97 -2.40 -7.27
N THR A 50 4.06 -2.67 -8.20
CA THR A 50 3.83 -1.83 -9.38
C THR A 50 3.38 -0.42 -9.00
N SER A 51 2.47 -0.29 -8.04
CA SER A 51 2.03 1.02 -7.54
C SER A 51 3.21 1.85 -7.03
N ASN A 52 4.04 1.29 -6.14
CA ASN A 52 5.18 2.02 -5.59
C ASN A 52 6.24 2.35 -6.66
N TRP A 53 6.48 1.43 -7.59
CA TRP A 53 7.41 1.65 -8.69
C TRP A 53 6.95 2.76 -9.64
N GLU A 54 5.70 2.73 -10.06
CA GLU A 54 5.18 3.75 -10.97
C GLU A 54 5.02 5.12 -10.29
N LEU A 55 4.76 5.14 -8.96
CA LEU A 55 4.84 6.37 -8.17
C LEU A 55 6.26 6.94 -8.18
N TYR A 56 7.28 6.10 -7.90
CA TYR A 56 8.68 6.51 -7.93
C TYR A 56 9.07 7.10 -9.30
N ARG A 57 8.66 6.45 -10.40
CA ARG A 57 8.90 6.95 -11.76
C ARG A 57 8.16 8.24 -12.07
N ALA A 58 6.89 8.32 -11.69
CA ALA A 58 6.08 9.52 -11.89
C ALA A 58 6.65 10.72 -11.13
N GLU A 59 7.12 10.50 -9.90
CA GLU A 59 7.75 11.54 -9.10
C GLU A 59 9.01 12.08 -9.77
N LEU A 60 9.91 11.21 -10.27
CA LEU A 60 11.10 11.64 -11.01
C LEU A 60 10.74 12.43 -12.28
N ALA A 61 9.79 11.93 -13.06
CA ALA A 61 9.36 12.60 -14.29
C ALA A 61 8.68 13.96 -14.02
N LEU A 62 7.95 14.08 -12.91
CA LEU A 62 7.36 15.35 -12.48
C LEU A 62 8.41 16.34 -12.00
N VAL A 63 9.47 15.89 -11.32
CA VAL A 63 10.61 16.74 -10.94
C VAL A 63 11.22 17.38 -12.17
N GLU A 64 11.51 16.59 -13.22
CA GLU A 64 12.06 17.12 -14.48
C GLU A 64 11.16 18.18 -15.13
N VAL A 65 9.84 17.96 -15.15
CA VAL A 65 8.88 18.94 -15.68
C VAL A 65 8.91 20.23 -14.88
N PHE A 66 8.93 20.12 -13.55
CA PHE A 66 8.86 21.30 -12.69
C PHE A 66 10.21 22.02 -12.53
N ASP A 67 11.34 21.36 -12.75
CA ASP A 67 12.64 22.03 -12.88
C ASP A 67 12.62 23.04 -14.07
N GLN A 68 12.00 22.65 -15.18
CA GLN A 68 11.82 23.55 -16.32
C GLN A 68 10.81 24.67 -16.02
N LEU A 69 9.66 24.33 -15.40
CA LEU A 69 8.62 25.33 -15.05
C LEU A 69 9.11 26.31 -13.97
N GLU A 70 10.00 25.86 -13.08
CA GLU A 70 10.63 26.73 -12.08
C GLU A 70 11.59 27.73 -12.76
N ALA A 71 12.39 27.25 -13.72
CA ALA A 71 13.31 28.11 -14.48
C ALA A 71 12.55 29.16 -15.34
N ASP A 72 11.44 28.74 -15.99
CA ASP A 72 10.71 29.59 -16.93
C ASP A 72 9.72 30.53 -16.24
N TYR A 73 9.08 30.09 -15.15
CA TYR A 73 7.95 30.79 -14.53
C TYR A 73 8.04 30.92 -13.01
N GLY A 74 9.07 30.37 -12.37
CA GLY A 74 9.19 30.34 -10.91
C GLY A 74 8.15 29.43 -10.23
N LEU A 75 7.63 28.40 -10.94
CA LEU A 75 6.64 27.48 -10.41
C LEU A 75 7.30 26.31 -9.68
N ARG A 76 6.95 26.11 -8.43
CA ARG A 76 7.49 25.07 -7.57
C ARG A 76 6.54 23.91 -7.41
N LEU A 77 7.08 22.69 -7.46
CA LEU A 77 6.32 21.47 -7.17
C LEU A 77 6.26 21.20 -5.67
N ARG A 78 5.06 20.87 -5.19
CA ARG A 78 4.87 20.26 -3.88
C ARG A 78 4.18 18.91 -4.05
N MET A 79 4.90 17.83 -3.71
CA MET A 79 4.31 16.50 -3.68
C MET A 79 3.36 16.36 -2.50
N PHE A 80 2.15 15.90 -2.79
CA PHE A 80 1.13 15.62 -1.80
C PHE A 80 0.89 14.10 -1.72
N HIS A 81 1.47 13.48 -0.69
CA HIS A 81 1.30 12.05 -0.43
C HIS A 81 -0.07 11.79 0.17
N GLY A 82 -0.94 11.16 -0.60
CA GLY A 82 -2.29 10.79 -0.22
C GLY A 82 -2.32 9.67 0.82
N ARG A 83 -3.52 9.29 1.22
CA ARG A 83 -3.72 8.15 2.14
C ARG A 83 -3.11 6.87 1.58
N GLY A 84 -2.47 6.12 2.44
CA GLY A 84 -1.86 4.85 2.06
C GLY A 84 -0.42 4.95 1.58
N GLY A 85 0.17 6.15 1.56
CA GLY A 85 1.57 6.36 1.27
C GLY A 85 2.49 5.73 2.32
N THR A 86 3.68 5.36 1.90
CA THR A 86 4.71 4.71 2.72
C THR A 86 5.03 5.52 3.98
N VAL A 87 4.98 6.85 3.89
CA VAL A 87 5.30 7.77 5.00
C VAL A 87 4.21 7.80 6.08
N GLY A 88 2.95 7.50 5.75
CA GLY A 88 1.79 7.61 6.65
C GLY A 88 1.20 6.29 7.14
N ARG A 89 1.70 5.13 6.68
CA ARG A 89 1.08 3.83 6.96
C ARG A 89 1.62 3.11 8.18
N GLY A 90 0.66 2.55 8.97
CA GLY A 90 0.78 1.31 9.74
C GLY A 90 1.87 1.19 10.79
N GLY A 91 2.58 2.26 11.12
CA GLY A 91 3.67 2.25 12.10
C GLY A 91 5.06 2.02 11.51
N GLY A 92 5.21 2.06 10.18
CA GLY A 92 6.53 2.13 9.53
C GLY A 92 7.24 3.45 9.90
N PRO A 93 8.59 3.46 9.94
CA PRO A 93 9.33 4.65 10.35
C PRO A 93 9.20 5.75 9.28
N SER A 94 8.50 6.83 9.61
CA SER A 94 8.28 7.99 8.72
C SER A 94 9.60 8.61 8.24
N TYR A 95 10.63 8.57 9.07
CA TYR A 95 11.98 9.05 8.74
C TYR A 95 12.56 8.34 7.52
N GLN A 96 12.66 7.01 7.56
CA GLN A 96 13.19 6.22 6.44
C GLN A 96 12.33 6.37 5.18
N ALA A 97 11.01 6.46 5.34
CA ALA A 97 10.10 6.63 4.22
C ALA A 97 10.29 7.98 3.49
N ILE A 98 10.61 9.05 4.21
CA ILE A 98 10.93 10.35 3.60
C ILE A 98 12.29 10.29 2.89
N LEU A 99 13.31 9.68 3.52
CA LEU A 99 14.63 9.53 2.91
C LEU A 99 14.65 8.55 1.72
N ALA A 100 13.65 7.66 1.62
CA ALA A 100 13.50 6.75 0.50
C ALA A 100 12.81 7.37 -0.72
N GLN A 101 12.33 8.61 -0.60
CA GLN A 101 11.73 9.31 -1.74
C GLN A 101 12.77 9.56 -2.85
N PRO A 102 12.33 9.63 -4.13
CA PRO A 102 13.24 9.93 -5.23
C PRO A 102 14.00 11.24 -5.02
N PRO A 103 15.24 11.36 -5.51
CA PRO A 103 15.99 12.61 -5.43
C PRO A 103 15.21 13.79 -6.01
N GLY A 104 15.24 14.94 -5.32
CA GLY A 104 14.60 16.16 -5.77
C GLY A 104 13.08 16.28 -5.48
N THR A 105 12.44 15.28 -4.89
CA THR A 105 11.00 15.32 -4.56
C THR A 105 10.70 16.04 -3.23
N VAL A 106 11.67 16.06 -2.32
CA VAL A 106 11.59 16.79 -1.04
C VAL A 106 12.48 18.02 -1.13
N ARG A 107 11.86 19.22 -1.24
CA ARG A 107 12.55 20.51 -1.41
C ARG A 107 12.08 21.51 -0.36
N GLY A 108 12.47 21.31 0.89
CA GLY A 108 12.09 22.17 2.02
C GLY A 108 10.65 21.98 2.49
N GLN A 109 9.87 21.14 1.83
CA GLN A 109 8.49 20.86 2.15
C GLN A 109 8.05 19.47 1.72
N ILE A 110 7.10 18.90 2.44
CA ILE A 110 6.38 17.69 2.09
C ILE A 110 4.94 17.80 2.62
N ARG A 111 3.95 17.36 1.86
CA ARG A 111 2.57 17.32 2.30
C ARG A 111 2.11 15.88 2.45
N LEU A 112 1.65 15.52 3.64
CA LEU A 112 1.24 14.16 3.99
C LEU A 112 -0.20 14.14 4.46
N THR A 113 -0.96 13.11 4.08
CA THR A 113 -2.25 12.80 4.70
C THR A 113 -2.07 11.64 5.67
N GLU A 114 -2.20 11.92 6.96
CA GLU A 114 -2.29 10.87 7.98
C GLU A 114 -3.76 10.54 8.25
N GLN A 115 -4.03 9.28 8.59
CA GLN A 115 -5.37 8.83 8.97
C GLN A 115 -5.69 9.27 10.40
N GLY A 116 -6.98 9.51 10.71
CA GLY A 116 -7.41 10.04 12.00
C GLY A 116 -6.96 9.21 13.20
N GLU A 117 -7.02 7.88 13.12
CA GLU A 117 -6.55 6.98 14.16
C GLU A 117 -5.02 6.99 14.31
N VAL A 118 -4.28 7.21 13.22
CA VAL A 118 -2.82 7.38 13.26
C VAL A 118 -2.49 8.71 13.94
N ILE A 119 -3.20 9.78 13.63
CA ILE A 119 -3.06 11.09 14.29
C ILE A 119 -3.29 10.95 15.80
N ALA A 120 -4.38 10.30 16.20
CA ALA A 120 -4.68 10.07 17.62
C ALA A 120 -3.55 9.28 18.32
N SER A 121 -3.04 8.23 17.69
CA SER A 121 -1.97 7.39 18.25
C SER A 121 -0.62 8.10 18.30
N LYS A 122 -0.29 8.97 17.33
CA LYS A 122 1.00 9.67 17.25
C LYS A 122 1.06 10.95 18.08
N TYR A 123 -0.07 11.66 18.25
CA TYR A 123 -0.07 13.04 18.76
C TYR A 123 -0.92 13.26 20.02
N ALA A 124 -1.65 12.24 20.50
CA ALA A 124 -2.47 12.39 21.72
C ALA A 124 -1.62 12.61 22.99
N ASN A 125 -0.43 12.02 23.05
CA ASN A 125 0.53 12.28 24.12
C ASN A 125 1.53 13.34 23.66
N PRO A 126 1.74 14.45 24.41
CA PRO A 126 2.60 15.56 24.01
C PRO A 126 4.06 15.16 23.75
N ASP A 127 4.65 14.28 24.57
CA ASP A 127 6.04 13.87 24.42
C ASP A 127 6.24 13.00 23.20
N ILE A 128 5.30 12.06 22.95
CA ILE A 128 5.30 11.22 21.75
C ILE A 128 5.03 12.08 20.50
N GLY A 129 4.08 13.01 20.60
CA GLY A 129 3.73 13.94 19.54
C GLY A 129 4.92 14.80 19.11
N ARG A 130 5.62 15.39 20.09
CA ARG A 130 6.84 16.16 19.87
C ARG A 130 7.90 15.33 19.13
N ARG A 131 8.19 14.11 19.62
CA ARG A 131 9.17 13.22 18.99
C ARG A 131 8.79 12.89 17.54
N ASN A 132 7.51 12.62 17.25
CA ASN A 132 7.06 12.34 15.91
C ASN A 132 7.23 13.55 14.99
N LEU A 133 6.90 14.76 15.45
CA LEU A 133 7.09 16.00 14.68
C LEU A 133 8.59 16.30 14.46
N GLU A 134 9.42 16.15 15.48
CA GLU A 134 10.88 16.31 15.36
C GLU A 134 11.45 15.32 14.32
N THR A 135 11.00 14.06 14.34
CA THR A 135 11.41 13.03 13.38
C THR A 135 11.06 13.42 11.94
N LEU A 136 9.84 13.94 11.72
CA LEU A 136 9.43 14.41 10.39
C LEU A 136 10.24 15.62 9.93
N ALA A 137 10.45 16.59 10.84
CA ALA A 137 11.22 17.81 10.53
C ALA A 137 12.67 17.47 10.19
N VAL A 138 13.32 16.59 10.98
CA VAL A 138 14.71 16.17 10.73
C VAL A 138 14.81 15.41 9.40
N ALA A 139 13.90 14.48 9.12
CA ALA A 139 13.91 13.75 7.85
C ALA A 139 13.76 14.68 6.64
N MET A 140 12.88 15.68 6.74
CA MET A 140 12.68 16.68 5.69
C MET A 140 13.91 17.57 5.50
N LEU A 141 14.53 18.03 6.59
CA LEU A 141 15.77 18.82 6.53
C LEU A 141 16.92 18.02 5.93
N GLU A 142 17.08 16.78 6.36
CA GLU A 142 18.13 15.90 5.86
C GLU A 142 17.94 15.59 4.36
N ALA A 143 16.73 15.23 3.94
CA ALA A 143 16.41 14.98 2.55
C ALA A 143 16.67 16.22 1.66
N THR A 144 16.40 17.42 2.18
CA THR A 144 16.57 18.68 1.44
C THR A 144 18.02 19.14 1.38
N LEU A 145 18.73 19.14 2.52
CA LEU A 145 20.04 19.79 2.65
C LEU A 145 21.19 18.83 2.35
N LEU A 146 21.08 17.56 2.73
CA LEU A 146 22.14 16.59 2.59
C LEU A 146 21.97 15.70 1.36
N GLN A 147 20.77 15.60 0.83
CA GLN A 147 20.41 14.75 -0.32
C GLN A 147 21.03 13.34 -0.21
N PRO A 148 20.75 12.60 0.87
CA PRO A 148 21.45 11.34 1.17
C PRO A 148 21.12 10.24 0.17
N THR A 149 19.98 10.36 -0.51
CA THR A 149 19.50 9.37 -1.49
C THR A 149 20.15 9.64 -2.84
N LYS A 150 21.04 8.74 -3.25
CA LYS A 150 21.63 8.76 -4.59
C LYS A 150 20.63 8.27 -5.63
N PRO A 151 20.72 8.76 -6.88
CA PRO A 151 19.96 8.17 -7.98
C PRO A 151 20.22 6.66 -8.09
N ALA A 152 19.17 5.89 -8.36
CA ALA A 152 19.32 4.46 -8.62
C ALA A 152 20.13 4.22 -9.90
N THR A 153 20.89 3.13 -9.92
CA THR A 153 21.65 2.75 -11.12
C THR A 153 20.68 2.31 -12.24
N PRO A 154 21.08 2.43 -13.52
CA PRO A 154 20.27 1.93 -14.63
C PRO A 154 19.89 0.45 -14.49
N GLU A 155 20.77 -0.37 -13.92
CA GLU A 155 20.54 -1.78 -13.66
C GLU A 155 19.43 -1.98 -12.62
N PHE A 156 19.42 -1.20 -11.52
CA PHE A 156 18.36 -1.24 -10.51
C PHE A 156 17.02 -0.81 -11.09
N LEU A 157 17.00 0.25 -11.92
CA LEU A 157 15.79 0.72 -12.58
C LEU A 157 15.22 -0.33 -13.54
N ALA A 158 16.10 -0.99 -14.32
CA ALA A 158 15.70 -2.06 -15.25
C ALA A 158 15.13 -3.28 -14.49
N ALA A 159 15.78 -3.71 -13.41
CA ALA A 159 15.30 -4.81 -12.57
C ALA A 159 13.94 -4.47 -11.92
N ALA A 160 13.79 -3.27 -11.38
CA ALA A 160 12.53 -2.82 -10.79
C ALA A 160 11.39 -2.76 -11.81
N GLN A 161 11.68 -2.33 -13.06
CA GLN A 161 10.69 -2.35 -14.14
C GLN A 161 10.22 -3.78 -14.46
N GLN A 162 11.13 -4.73 -14.58
CA GLN A 162 10.79 -6.14 -14.83
C GLN A 162 9.97 -6.74 -13.68
N LEU A 163 10.37 -6.49 -12.44
CA LEU A 163 9.60 -6.91 -11.26
C LEU A 163 8.21 -6.28 -11.24
N SER A 164 8.10 -5.02 -11.61
CA SER A 164 6.81 -4.32 -11.68
C SER A 164 5.88 -4.94 -12.70
N ASP A 165 6.37 -5.19 -13.92
CA ASP A 165 5.55 -5.76 -14.98
C ASP A 165 5.07 -7.17 -14.63
N ALA A 166 5.95 -8.01 -14.07
CA ALA A 166 5.60 -9.34 -13.61
C ALA A 166 4.63 -9.32 -12.40
N SER A 167 4.85 -8.40 -11.45
CA SER A 167 3.97 -8.23 -10.29
C SER A 167 2.57 -7.78 -10.70
N MET A 168 2.47 -6.81 -11.62
CA MET A 168 1.20 -6.35 -12.15
C MET A 168 0.45 -7.47 -12.86
N ALA A 169 1.14 -8.25 -13.68
CA ALA A 169 0.54 -9.38 -14.38
C ALA A 169 -0.02 -10.41 -13.38
N ALA A 170 0.75 -10.82 -12.38
CA ALA A 170 0.31 -11.78 -11.37
C ALA A 170 -0.86 -11.24 -10.52
N TYR A 171 -0.80 -9.97 -10.11
CA TYR A 171 -1.87 -9.31 -9.38
C TYR A 171 -3.16 -9.27 -10.18
N ARG A 172 -3.11 -8.76 -11.42
CA ARG A 172 -4.30 -8.62 -12.27
C ARG A 172 -4.89 -9.95 -12.68
N GLN A 173 -4.07 -10.96 -12.95
CA GLN A 173 -4.52 -12.31 -13.24
C GLN A 173 -5.41 -12.85 -12.11
N LEU A 174 -5.00 -12.71 -10.85
CA LEU A 174 -5.82 -13.20 -9.72
C LEU A 174 -7.05 -12.33 -9.50
N VAL A 175 -6.87 -11.00 -9.42
CA VAL A 175 -7.92 -10.08 -8.94
C VAL A 175 -8.97 -9.78 -10.00
N TYR A 176 -8.55 -9.59 -11.26
CA TYR A 176 -9.43 -9.12 -12.33
C TYR A 176 -9.77 -10.19 -13.38
N GLU A 177 -8.87 -11.16 -13.58
CA GLU A 177 -9.02 -12.13 -14.67
C GLU A 177 -9.46 -13.52 -14.18
N THR A 178 -9.32 -13.81 -12.87
CA THR A 178 -9.76 -15.11 -12.33
C THR A 178 -11.28 -15.13 -12.15
N PRO A 179 -12.01 -16.01 -12.86
CA PRO A 179 -13.47 -16.11 -12.73
C PRO A 179 -13.92 -16.39 -11.30
N GLY A 180 -14.88 -15.60 -10.82
CA GLY A 180 -15.44 -15.73 -9.47
C GLY A 180 -14.63 -15.06 -8.35
N PHE A 181 -13.48 -14.43 -8.63
CA PHE A 181 -12.72 -13.73 -7.60
C PHE A 181 -13.53 -12.60 -6.94
N ALA A 182 -14.26 -11.81 -7.71
CA ALA A 182 -15.15 -10.77 -7.17
C ALA A 182 -16.22 -11.37 -6.25
N GLU A 183 -16.86 -12.48 -6.64
CA GLU A 183 -17.84 -13.18 -5.81
C GLU A 183 -17.23 -13.67 -4.48
N TYR A 184 -16.03 -14.28 -4.56
CA TYR A 184 -15.27 -14.68 -3.39
C TYR A 184 -15.01 -13.48 -2.47
N PHE A 185 -14.49 -12.38 -2.99
CA PHE A 185 -14.20 -11.17 -2.23
C PHE A 185 -15.43 -10.62 -1.52
N PHE A 186 -16.54 -10.43 -2.25
CA PHE A 186 -17.78 -9.89 -1.67
C PHE A 186 -18.46 -10.82 -0.66
N THR A 187 -18.05 -12.09 -0.64
CA THR A 187 -18.62 -13.10 0.27
C THR A 187 -17.66 -13.44 1.42
N ALA A 188 -16.38 -13.63 1.16
CA ALA A 188 -15.39 -13.98 2.17
C ALA A 188 -15.02 -12.79 3.06
N THR A 189 -15.19 -11.53 2.60
CA THR A 189 -14.83 -10.36 3.40
C THR A 189 -16.07 -9.65 3.96
N PRO A 190 -15.94 -8.87 5.05
CA PRO A 190 -17.04 -8.09 5.59
C PRO A 190 -17.29 -6.77 4.85
N ILE A 191 -17.00 -6.69 3.54
CA ILE A 191 -17.17 -5.47 2.74
C ILE A 191 -18.59 -4.91 2.78
N ARG A 192 -19.61 -5.79 2.86
CA ARG A 192 -21.02 -5.37 2.94
C ARG A 192 -21.31 -4.65 4.25
N GLU A 193 -20.82 -5.21 5.34
CA GLU A 193 -20.98 -4.70 6.69
C GLU A 193 -20.14 -3.43 6.90
N ILE A 194 -18.97 -3.34 6.27
CA ILE A 194 -18.13 -2.13 6.22
C ILE A 194 -18.83 -0.99 5.48
N ALA A 195 -19.58 -1.29 4.42
CA ALA A 195 -20.32 -0.28 3.66
C ALA A 195 -21.42 0.43 4.48
N GLU A 196 -21.91 -0.22 5.55
CA GLU A 196 -22.87 0.37 6.49
C GLU A 196 -22.21 1.22 7.59
N LEU A 197 -20.89 1.13 7.74
CA LEU A 197 -20.14 1.99 8.63
C LEU A 197 -19.78 3.32 7.95
N ASN A 198 -19.82 4.41 8.69
CA ASN A 198 -19.32 5.71 8.23
C ASN A 198 -17.78 5.75 8.21
N ILE A 199 -17.16 4.77 7.53
CA ILE A 199 -15.72 4.73 7.33
C ILE A 199 -15.39 5.58 6.10
N GLY A 200 -14.96 6.81 6.35
CA GLY A 200 -14.68 7.79 5.32
C GLY A 200 -15.91 8.65 4.95
N SER A 201 -15.66 9.72 4.22
CA SER A 201 -16.68 10.71 3.84
C SER A 201 -17.51 10.34 2.61
N ARG A 202 -17.35 9.11 2.07
CA ARG A 202 -17.93 8.71 0.78
C ARG A 202 -18.39 7.23 0.82
N PRO A 203 -19.41 6.84 0.02
CA PRO A 203 -19.86 5.45 -0.10
C PRO A 203 -18.72 4.50 -0.50
N ALA A 204 -18.80 3.23 -0.10
CA ALA A 204 -17.78 2.21 -0.37
C ALA A 204 -17.59 1.91 -1.87
N SER A 205 -18.61 2.07 -2.68
CA SER A 205 -18.56 1.88 -4.12
C SER A 205 -19.01 3.13 -4.87
N ARG A 206 -18.46 3.32 -6.09
CA ARG A 206 -18.85 4.38 -7.03
C ARG A 206 -20.17 4.08 -7.74
N LYS A 207 -20.51 2.80 -7.89
CA LYS A 207 -21.74 2.29 -8.52
C LYS A 207 -22.30 1.12 -7.71
N ALA A 208 -23.58 0.81 -7.91
CA ALA A 208 -24.27 -0.33 -7.30
C ALA A 208 -23.92 -1.67 -8.00
N THR A 209 -22.67 -1.89 -8.36
CA THR A 209 -22.18 -3.12 -9.00
C THR A 209 -21.34 -3.92 -8.01
N ARG A 210 -21.13 -5.21 -8.32
CA ARG A 210 -20.18 -6.08 -7.61
C ARG A 210 -18.85 -6.23 -8.38
N ALA A 211 -18.45 -5.20 -9.11
CA ALA A 211 -17.18 -5.17 -9.81
C ALA A 211 -16.09 -4.57 -8.90
N ILE A 212 -14.90 -5.17 -8.90
CA ILE A 212 -13.75 -4.69 -8.11
C ILE A 212 -13.35 -3.28 -8.56
N GLU A 213 -13.46 -2.99 -9.85
CA GLU A 213 -13.12 -1.71 -10.46
C GLU A 213 -13.93 -0.55 -9.87
N ASP A 214 -15.21 -0.79 -9.58
CA ASP A 214 -16.13 0.22 -9.06
C ASP A 214 -15.95 0.48 -7.56
N LEU A 215 -15.25 -0.40 -6.84
CA LEU A 215 -14.92 -0.20 -5.44
C LEU A 215 -13.93 0.96 -5.25
N ARG A 216 -14.10 1.68 -4.14
CA ARG A 216 -13.07 2.60 -3.68
C ARG A 216 -11.90 1.84 -3.06
N ALA A 217 -10.72 2.40 -3.19
CA ALA A 217 -9.49 1.76 -2.73
C ALA A 217 -9.43 1.54 -1.21
N ILE A 218 -10.00 2.46 -0.40
CA ILE A 218 -10.02 2.31 1.06
C ILE A 218 -10.87 1.10 1.49
N PRO A 219 -12.16 0.98 1.10
CA PRO A 219 -12.94 -0.22 1.40
C PRO A 219 -12.31 -1.52 0.89
N TRP A 220 -11.67 -1.49 -0.28
CA TRP A 220 -10.92 -2.63 -0.81
C TRP A 220 -9.81 -3.09 0.15
N GLY A 221 -8.87 -2.20 0.47
CA GLY A 221 -7.74 -2.52 1.35
C GLY A 221 -8.18 -2.86 2.78
N PHE A 222 -9.16 -2.13 3.29
CA PHE A 222 -9.70 -2.32 4.62
C PHE A 222 -10.36 -3.70 4.80
N SER A 223 -11.13 -4.15 3.82
CA SER A 223 -11.81 -5.46 3.86
C SER A 223 -10.82 -6.62 3.93
N TRP A 224 -9.70 -6.53 3.20
CA TRP A 224 -8.63 -7.54 3.27
C TRP A 224 -7.87 -7.53 4.60
N GLY A 225 -7.78 -6.37 5.24
CA GLY A 225 -7.27 -6.25 6.61
C GLY A 225 -8.18 -6.96 7.61
N GLN A 226 -9.50 -6.78 7.46
CA GLN A 226 -10.50 -7.39 8.34
C GLN A 226 -10.49 -8.92 8.31
N CYS A 227 -10.14 -9.56 7.22
CA CYS A 227 -10.02 -11.02 7.14
C CYS A 227 -8.59 -11.55 7.29
N ARG A 228 -7.66 -10.77 7.85
CA ARG A 228 -6.25 -11.14 8.11
C ARG A 228 -5.44 -11.55 6.88
N LEU A 229 -5.89 -11.28 5.68
CA LEU A 229 -5.11 -11.51 4.46
C LEU A 229 -4.22 -10.32 4.12
N THR A 230 -4.69 -9.09 4.35
CA THR A 230 -3.96 -7.86 3.96
C THR A 230 -3.44 -7.92 2.52
N LEU A 231 -4.17 -8.62 1.66
CA LEU A 231 -3.79 -9.05 0.30
C LEU A 231 -3.17 -7.95 -0.56
N PRO A 232 -3.71 -6.70 -0.59
CA PRO A 232 -3.13 -5.64 -1.42
C PRO A 232 -1.71 -5.20 -1.01
N GLY A 233 -1.21 -5.67 0.12
CA GLY A 233 0.12 -5.28 0.61
C GLY A 233 1.26 -6.21 0.23
N TRP A 234 0.97 -7.32 -0.50
CA TRP A 234 2.00 -8.32 -0.84
C TRP A 234 1.72 -9.08 -2.14
N LEU A 235 0.49 -9.13 -2.63
CA LEU A 235 0.09 -9.95 -3.78
C LEU A 235 0.87 -9.57 -5.04
N GLY A 236 1.39 -10.59 -5.72
CA GLY A 236 2.13 -10.51 -6.98
C GLY A 236 3.65 -10.38 -6.82
N PHE A 237 4.16 -10.05 -5.63
CA PHE A 237 5.61 -9.91 -5.43
C PHE A 237 6.35 -11.25 -5.50
N GLY A 238 5.80 -12.30 -4.87
CA GLY A 238 6.42 -13.63 -4.89
C GLY A 238 6.56 -14.16 -6.31
N SER A 239 5.50 -14.09 -7.09
CA SER A 239 5.50 -14.47 -8.51
C SER A 239 6.48 -13.63 -9.33
N ALA A 240 6.56 -12.31 -9.07
CA ALA A 240 7.48 -11.43 -9.78
C ALA A 240 8.95 -11.77 -9.52
N VAL A 241 9.33 -11.99 -8.26
CA VAL A 241 10.71 -12.38 -7.91
C VAL A 241 11.04 -13.75 -8.49
N GLN A 242 10.13 -14.71 -8.40
CA GLN A 242 10.35 -16.03 -9.00
C GLN A 242 10.61 -15.92 -10.50
N ALA A 243 9.76 -15.21 -11.24
CA ALA A 243 9.93 -15.00 -12.68
C ALA A 243 11.25 -14.27 -13.02
N PHE A 244 11.64 -13.30 -12.20
CA PHE A 244 12.91 -12.58 -12.37
C PHE A 244 14.13 -13.51 -12.18
N LEU A 245 14.09 -14.39 -11.19
CA LEU A 245 15.16 -15.36 -10.92
C LEU A 245 15.26 -16.47 -11.97
N GLU A 246 14.18 -16.75 -12.70
CA GLU A 246 14.09 -17.78 -13.72
C GLU A 246 14.22 -17.23 -15.15
N GLN A 247 14.64 -15.96 -15.29
CA GLN A 247 14.72 -15.29 -16.59
C GLN A 247 15.73 -15.98 -17.52
N PRO A 248 15.35 -16.29 -18.78
CA PRO A 248 16.25 -16.90 -19.75
C PRO A 248 17.48 -16.04 -20.05
N GLY A 249 18.65 -16.68 -20.15
CA GLY A 249 19.91 -16.01 -20.46
C GLY A 249 20.62 -15.40 -19.25
N THR A 250 20.09 -15.54 -18.06
CA THR A 250 20.71 -15.09 -16.80
C THR A 250 20.94 -16.28 -15.86
N THR A 251 21.78 -16.09 -14.84
CA THR A 251 21.93 -17.09 -13.77
C THR A 251 21.08 -16.71 -12.57
N ARG A 252 20.45 -17.68 -11.93
CA ARG A 252 19.65 -17.46 -10.73
C ARG A 252 20.44 -16.78 -9.62
N GLU A 253 21.69 -17.18 -9.44
CA GLU A 253 22.61 -16.59 -8.44
C GLU A 253 22.91 -15.14 -8.74
N GLY A 254 23.19 -14.79 -10.00
CA GLY A 254 23.45 -13.39 -10.41
C GLY A 254 22.23 -12.50 -10.20
N GLN A 255 21.04 -12.97 -10.59
CA GLN A 255 19.79 -12.24 -10.37
C GLN A 255 19.47 -12.08 -8.88
N LEU A 256 19.69 -13.10 -8.07
CA LEU A 256 19.52 -13.00 -6.62
C LEU A 256 20.50 -12.01 -6.00
N GLN A 257 21.76 -12.03 -6.41
CA GLN A 257 22.78 -11.11 -5.93
C GLN A 257 22.42 -9.66 -6.27
N LEU A 258 21.84 -9.42 -7.45
CA LEU A 258 21.34 -8.10 -7.84
C LEU A 258 20.22 -7.63 -6.90
N LEU A 259 19.19 -8.45 -6.66
CA LEU A 259 18.10 -8.09 -5.75
C LEU A 259 18.56 -7.84 -4.32
N GLN A 260 19.50 -8.66 -3.82
CA GLN A 260 20.10 -8.46 -2.50
C GLN A 260 20.93 -7.18 -2.43
N THR A 261 21.57 -6.81 -3.53
CA THR A 261 22.33 -5.54 -3.63
C THR A 261 21.38 -4.35 -3.66
N MET A 262 20.29 -4.43 -4.43
CA MET A 262 19.20 -3.45 -4.42
C MET A 262 18.65 -3.26 -3.01
N TYR A 263 18.37 -4.35 -2.29
CA TYR A 263 17.86 -4.30 -0.92
C TYR A 263 18.82 -3.57 0.03
N ARG A 264 20.12 -3.83 -0.08
CA ARG A 264 21.14 -3.19 0.78
C ARG A 264 21.46 -1.75 0.41
N GLN A 265 21.34 -1.37 -0.86
CA GLN A 265 21.90 -0.11 -1.34
C GLN A 265 20.85 0.91 -1.80
N TRP A 266 19.62 0.47 -2.09
CA TRP A 266 18.58 1.34 -2.60
C TRP A 266 17.46 1.54 -1.58
N PRO A 267 17.38 2.70 -0.93
CA PRO A 267 16.41 2.99 0.13
C PRO A 267 14.95 2.77 -0.29
N PHE A 268 14.58 3.08 -1.54
CA PHE A 268 13.27 2.80 -2.09
C PHE A 268 12.93 1.29 -1.99
N PHE A 269 13.82 0.44 -2.49
CA PHE A 269 13.58 -1.00 -2.54
C PHE A 269 13.56 -1.61 -1.14
N SER A 270 14.49 -1.23 -0.27
CA SER A 270 14.53 -1.72 1.11
C SER A 270 13.30 -1.29 1.92
N THR A 271 12.82 -0.05 1.73
CA THR A 271 11.62 0.44 2.42
C THR A 271 10.37 -0.27 1.93
N LEU A 272 10.24 -0.50 0.63
CA LEU A 272 9.12 -1.26 0.05
C LEU A 272 9.07 -2.69 0.61
N LEU A 273 10.19 -3.41 0.65
CA LEU A 273 10.26 -4.77 1.20
C LEU A 273 10.00 -4.80 2.72
N SER A 274 10.50 -3.82 3.47
CA SER A 274 10.22 -3.69 4.91
C SER A 274 8.73 -3.47 5.19
N ASN A 275 8.04 -2.66 4.38
CA ASN A 275 6.59 -2.48 4.47
C ASN A 275 5.83 -3.76 4.14
N MET A 276 6.25 -4.49 3.14
CA MET A 276 5.67 -5.79 2.77
C MET A 276 5.84 -6.81 3.89
N ASP A 277 7.02 -6.87 4.50
CA ASP A 277 7.30 -7.72 5.66
C ASP A 277 6.40 -7.38 6.85
N MET A 278 6.19 -6.10 7.12
CA MET A 278 5.26 -5.65 8.17
C MET A 278 3.81 -6.08 7.87
N VAL A 279 3.39 -6.03 6.62
CA VAL A 279 2.04 -6.46 6.21
C VAL A 279 1.89 -7.97 6.34
N LEU A 280 2.87 -8.74 5.89
CA LEU A 280 2.90 -10.20 6.05
C LEU A 280 2.92 -10.61 7.52
N ALA A 281 3.64 -9.90 8.38
CA ALA A 281 3.65 -10.14 9.83
C ALA A 281 2.29 -9.94 10.49
N LYS A 282 1.36 -9.24 9.85
CA LYS A 282 -0.02 -9.04 10.30
C LYS A 282 -1.00 -10.01 9.67
N SER A 283 -0.62 -10.73 8.63
CA SER A 283 -1.47 -11.71 7.95
C SER A 283 -1.50 -13.03 8.70
N ASP A 284 -2.59 -13.78 8.53
CA ASP A 284 -2.79 -15.09 9.15
C ASP A 284 -3.73 -15.94 8.27
N LEU A 285 -3.17 -16.98 7.64
CA LEU A 285 -3.93 -17.85 6.74
C LEU A 285 -4.96 -18.71 7.49
N ALA A 286 -4.72 -19.06 8.75
CA ALA A 286 -5.66 -19.87 9.53
C ALA A 286 -6.91 -19.04 9.86
N LEU A 287 -6.75 -17.80 10.31
CA LEU A 287 -7.89 -16.89 10.50
C LEU A 287 -8.57 -16.55 9.18
N ALA A 288 -7.81 -16.33 8.11
CA ALA A 288 -8.35 -16.05 6.79
C ALA A 288 -9.19 -17.22 6.26
N SER A 289 -8.81 -18.46 6.54
CA SER A 289 -9.60 -19.65 6.16
C SER A 289 -11.00 -19.65 6.79
N CYS A 290 -11.13 -19.18 8.05
CA CYS A 290 -12.43 -19.06 8.71
C CYS A 290 -13.36 -18.07 7.99
N TYR A 291 -12.80 -16.96 7.48
CA TYR A 291 -13.58 -16.04 6.64
C TYR A 291 -13.93 -16.65 5.27
N SER A 292 -13.01 -17.44 4.70
CA SER A 292 -13.26 -18.15 3.45
C SER A 292 -14.45 -19.10 3.54
N GLU A 293 -14.72 -19.69 4.71
CA GLU A 293 -15.90 -20.54 4.96
C GLU A 293 -17.24 -19.82 4.79
N LEU A 294 -17.27 -18.48 4.77
CA LEU A 294 -18.47 -17.72 4.43
C LEU A 294 -18.89 -17.90 2.96
N VAL A 295 -18.01 -18.41 2.10
CA VAL A 295 -18.30 -18.75 0.70
C VAL A 295 -18.87 -20.15 0.66
N ALA A 296 -20.17 -20.26 0.36
CA ALA A 296 -20.88 -21.54 0.34
C ALA A 296 -20.44 -22.46 -0.80
N ASP A 297 -20.11 -21.91 -1.97
CA ASP A 297 -19.54 -22.67 -3.08
C ASP A 297 -18.13 -23.15 -2.72
N THR A 298 -18.04 -24.44 -2.36
CA THR A 298 -16.77 -25.06 -1.97
C THR A 298 -15.73 -25.07 -3.08
N ALA A 299 -16.14 -25.27 -4.34
CA ALA A 299 -15.23 -25.30 -5.46
C ALA A 299 -14.60 -23.91 -5.72
N LEU A 300 -15.44 -22.87 -5.70
CA LEU A 300 -14.99 -21.47 -5.77
C LEU A 300 -14.07 -21.14 -4.61
N ARG A 301 -14.49 -21.46 -3.39
CA ARG A 301 -13.75 -21.21 -2.15
C ARG A 301 -12.35 -21.81 -2.21
N THR A 302 -12.26 -23.10 -2.47
CA THR A 302 -10.98 -23.83 -2.52
C THR A 302 -10.08 -23.25 -3.59
N ARG A 303 -10.57 -23.10 -4.80
CA ARG A 303 -9.78 -22.57 -5.93
C ARG A 303 -9.17 -21.20 -5.65
N ILE A 304 -9.96 -20.26 -5.13
CA ILE A 304 -9.47 -18.90 -4.88
C ILE A 304 -8.56 -18.86 -3.64
N PHE A 305 -8.96 -19.52 -2.55
CA PHE A 305 -8.16 -19.51 -1.33
C PHE A 305 -6.80 -20.24 -1.51
N ASP A 306 -6.76 -21.32 -2.26
CA ASP A 306 -5.52 -22.02 -2.58
C ASP A 306 -4.58 -21.15 -3.44
N ALA A 307 -5.12 -20.43 -4.42
CA ALA A 307 -4.34 -19.48 -5.21
C ALA A 307 -3.75 -18.35 -4.35
N ILE A 308 -4.56 -17.77 -3.45
CA ILE A 308 -4.10 -16.76 -2.50
C ILE A 308 -3.03 -17.32 -1.56
N SER A 309 -3.26 -18.50 -0.98
CA SER A 309 -2.34 -19.13 -0.03
C SER A 309 -1.02 -19.50 -0.67
N THR A 310 -1.06 -19.99 -1.91
CA THR A 310 0.15 -20.32 -2.70
C THR A 310 0.98 -19.08 -2.96
N GLU A 311 0.36 -17.99 -3.39
CA GLU A 311 1.08 -16.74 -3.63
C GLU A 311 1.57 -16.08 -2.33
N TRP A 312 0.82 -16.24 -1.24
CA TRP A 312 1.27 -15.78 0.08
C TRP A 312 2.56 -16.49 0.50
N GLN A 313 2.59 -17.83 0.42
CA GLN A 313 3.77 -18.61 0.77
C GLN A 313 4.95 -18.26 -0.14
N ARG A 314 4.71 -18.16 -1.45
CA ARG A 314 5.75 -17.74 -2.41
C ARG A 314 6.31 -16.36 -2.07
N THR A 315 5.44 -15.42 -1.69
CA THR A 315 5.88 -14.08 -1.29
C THR A 315 6.74 -14.11 -0.02
N VAL A 316 6.34 -14.92 0.97
CA VAL A 316 7.13 -15.13 2.20
C VAL A 316 8.52 -15.68 1.89
N ASP A 317 8.60 -16.71 1.04
CA ASP A 317 9.86 -17.37 0.69
C ASP A 317 10.78 -16.45 -0.13
N MET A 318 10.21 -15.75 -1.11
CA MET A 318 10.97 -14.83 -1.96
C MET A 318 11.45 -13.59 -1.19
N LEU A 319 10.63 -13.08 -0.28
CA LEU A 319 11.04 -11.97 0.59
C LEU A 319 12.19 -12.39 1.50
N ALA A 320 12.11 -13.57 2.14
CA ALA A 320 13.19 -14.11 2.97
C ALA A 320 14.49 -14.31 2.15
N LEU A 321 14.37 -14.81 0.93
CA LEU A 321 15.50 -15.03 0.03
C LEU A 321 16.21 -13.73 -0.35
N VAL A 322 15.46 -12.68 -0.67
CA VAL A 322 16.00 -11.37 -1.08
C VAL A 322 16.57 -10.60 0.10
N THR A 323 15.89 -10.60 1.24
CA THR A 323 16.34 -9.85 2.43
C THR A 323 17.43 -10.58 3.21
N GLY A 324 17.46 -11.91 3.13
CA GLY A 324 18.30 -12.77 3.98
C GLY A 324 17.72 -12.97 5.39
N GLU A 325 16.48 -12.52 5.65
CA GLU A 325 15.83 -12.59 6.95
C GLU A 325 14.72 -13.67 6.92
N SER A 326 14.86 -14.73 7.72
CA SER A 326 13.85 -15.79 7.84
C SER A 326 12.68 -15.39 8.73
N ASP A 327 12.95 -14.63 9.81
CA ASP A 327 11.94 -14.18 10.75
C ASP A 327 11.30 -12.88 10.30
N ARG A 328 9.98 -12.78 10.42
CA ARG A 328 9.25 -11.55 10.11
C ARG A 328 9.66 -10.43 11.04
N LEU A 329 9.97 -9.26 10.46
CA LEU A 329 10.41 -8.06 11.17
C LEU A 329 11.70 -8.25 12.00
N ALA A 330 12.61 -9.11 11.55
CA ALA A 330 13.90 -9.33 12.21
C ALA A 330 14.67 -8.00 12.37
N SER A 331 14.64 -7.15 11.35
CA SER A 331 15.23 -5.80 11.36
C SER A 331 14.51 -4.78 12.26
N ASN A 332 13.27 -5.08 12.75
CA ASN A 332 12.51 -4.21 13.63
C ASN A 332 11.86 -4.97 14.80
N PRO A 333 12.65 -5.43 15.81
CA PRO A 333 12.14 -6.22 16.92
C PRO A 333 11.09 -5.51 17.79
N ALA A 334 11.16 -4.18 17.87
CA ALA A 334 10.20 -3.39 18.62
C ALA A 334 8.81 -3.44 17.96
N LEU A 335 8.74 -3.30 16.64
CA LEU A 335 7.51 -3.43 15.88
C LEU A 335 6.98 -4.86 15.92
N ALA A 336 7.86 -5.86 15.74
CA ALA A 336 7.52 -7.28 15.84
C ALA A 336 6.85 -7.61 17.18
N ARG A 337 7.44 -7.14 18.29
CA ARG A 337 6.88 -7.30 19.64
C ARG A 337 5.53 -6.61 19.76
N SER A 338 5.43 -5.36 19.32
CA SER A 338 4.18 -4.57 19.36
C SER A 338 3.04 -5.26 18.61
N ILE A 339 3.30 -5.86 17.44
CA ILE A 339 2.31 -6.61 16.67
C ILE A 339 1.89 -7.88 17.41
N ARG A 340 2.85 -8.71 17.84
CA ARG A 340 2.57 -9.98 18.52
C ARG A 340 1.78 -9.80 19.83
N HIS A 341 2.07 -8.76 20.61
CA HIS A 341 1.35 -8.47 21.85
C HIS A 341 -0.12 -8.10 21.66
N ARG A 342 -0.52 -7.71 20.46
CA ARG A 342 -1.92 -7.39 20.14
C ARG A 342 -2.74 -8.57 19.66
N PHE A 343 -2.12 -9.61 19.12
CA PHE A 343 -2.81 -10.79 18.59
C PHE A 343 -3.74 -11.47 19.60
N PRO A 344 -3.34 -11.73 20.85
CA PRO A 344 -4.25 -12.35 21.82
C PRO A 344 -5.56 -11.58 22.05
N TYR A 345 -5.60 -10.29 21.73
CA TYR A 345 -6.79 -9.45 21.87
C TYR A 345 -7.63 -9.39 20.60
N ILE A 346 -6.99 -9.45 19.44
CA ILE A 346 -7.69 -9.30 18.16
C ILE A 346 -8.07 -10.63 17.50
N ASP A 347 -7.32 -11.71 17.75
CA ASP A 347 -7.61 -13.01 17.16
C ASP A 347 -8.98 -13.56 17.60
N PRO A 348 -9.40 -13.48 18.87
CA PRO A 348 -10.75 -13.82 19.28
C PRO A 348 -11.83 -12.95 18.62
N LEU A 349 -11.54 -11.67 18.33
CA LEU A 349 -12.48 -10.79 17.64
C LEU A 349 -12.73 -11.23 16.20
N HIS A 350 -11.72 -11.79 15.51
CA HIS A 350 -11.90 -12.34 14.18
C HIS A 350 -12.84 -13.53 14.16
N LEU A 351 -12.66 -14.48 15.09
CA LEU A 351 -13.54 -15.65 15.19
C LEU A 351 -14.97 -15.24 15.54
N LEU A 352 -15.12 -14.30 16.47
CA LEU A 352 -16.44 -13.74 16.79
C LEU A 352 -17.06 -13.03 15.59
N GLN A 353 -16.29 -12.23 14.86
CA GLN A 353 -16.78 -11.51 13.68
C GLN A 353 -17.29 -12.46 12.59
N VAL A 354 -16.57 -13.55 12.30
CA VAL A 354 -17.01 -14.57 11.33
C VAL A 354 -18.39 -15.12 11.71
N GLU A 355 -18.59 -15.48 12.98
CA GLU A 355 -19.86 -16.01 13.45
C GLU A 355 -20.99 -14.96 13.43
N LEU A 356 -20.70 -13.73 13.84
CA LEU A 356 -21.68 -12.64 13.78
C LEU A 356 -22.10 -12.34 12.32
N VAL A 357 -21.14 -12.28 11.39
CA VAL A 357 -21.41 -12.07 9.95
C VAL A 357 -22.21 -13.24 9.38
N ARG A 358 -21.88 -14.48 9.74
CA ARG A 358 -22.63 -15.67 9.31
C ARG A 358 -24.09 -15.59 9.72
N ARG A 359 -24.39 -15.28 10.99
CA ARG A 359 -25.76 -15.11 11.50
C ARG A 359 -26.50 -13.97 10.82
N TRP A 360 -25.83 -12.82 10.68
CA TRP A 360 -26.41 -11.66 10.01
C TRP A 360 -26.82 -11.98 8.58
N ARG A 361 -25.94 -12.62 7.82
CA ARG A 361 -26.21 -13.03 6.43
C ARG A 361 -27.24 -14.17 6.31
N ALA A 362 -27.44 -14.93 7.38
CA ALA A 362 -28.51 -15.93 7.47
C ALA A 362 -29.88 -15.33 7.84
N GLY A 363 -29.99 -14.00 7.93
CA GLY A 363 -31.28 -13.32 8.18
C GLY A 363 -31.62 -13.08 9.64
N GLN A 364 -30.70 -13.30 10.58
CA GLN A 364 -30.91 -12.92 11.99
C GLN A 364 -30.67 -11.40 12.14
N ASN A 365 -31.68 -10.61 11.79
CA ASN A 365 -31.58 -9.14 11.80
C ASN A 365 -31.90 -8.58 13.20
N ASP A 366 -30.90 -8.61 14.10
CA ASP A 366 -30.95 -8.03 15.44
C ASP A 366 -29.96 -6.87 15.54
N ASP A 367 -30.38 -5.75 16.11
CA ASP A 367 -29.53 -4.57 16.32
C ASP A 367 -28.29 -4.89 17.17
N ARG A 368 -28.38 -5.82 18.12
CA ARG A 368 -27.23 -6.27 18.92
C ARG A 368 -26.19 -6.97 18.05
N LEU A 369 -26.66 -7.80 17.10
CA LEU A 369 -25.81 -8.50 16.15
C LEU A 369 -25.07 -7.51 15.24
N LYS A 370 -25.79 -6.53 14.69
CA LYS A 370 -25.24 -5.45 13.89
C LYS A 370 -24.20 -4.65 14.67
N ASN A 371 -24.52 -4.23 15.87
CA ASN A 371 -23.59 -3.50 16.74
C ASN A 371 -22.33 -4.33 17.08
N GLY A 372 -22.51 -5.64 17.33
CA GLY A 372 -21.40 -6.56 17.55
C GLY A 372 -20.44 -6.64 16.36
N ILE A 373 -20.98 -6.71 15.14
CA ILE A 373 -20.16 -6.67 13.90
C ILE A 373 -19.40 -5.36 13.82
N HIS A 374 -20.04 -4.21 14.02
CA HIS A 374 -19.40 -2.91 13.94
C HIS A 374 -18.29 -2.72 15.00
N ILE A 375 -18.54 -3.18 16.23
CA ILE A 375 -17.54 -3.16 17.31
C ILE A 375 -16.33 -4.04 16.96
N SER A 376 -16.57 -5.24 16.42
CA SER A 376 -15.49 -6.14 16.01
C SER A 376 -14.66 -5.55 14.86
N ILE A 377 -15.29 -4.93 13.86
CA ILE A 377 -14.60 -4.24 12.77
C ILE A 377 -13.67 -3.14 13.31
N ASN A 378 -14.18 -2.28 14.20
CA ASN A 378 -13.41 -1.20 14.79
C ASN A 378 -12.28 -1.73 15.69
N GLY A 379 -12.54 -2.76 16.49
CA GLY A 379 -11.54 -3.39 17.35
C GLY A 379 -10.38 -4.03 16.57
N ILE A 380 -10.70 -4.76 15.50
CA ILE A 380 -9.71 -5.36 14.61
C ILE A 380 -8.88 -4.27 13.90
N ALA A 381 -9.53 -3.24 13.38
CA ALA A 381 -8.87 -2.13 12.71
C ALA A 381 -7.87 -1.41 13.64
N ALA A 382 -8.31 -1.08 14.86
CA ALA A 382 -7.46 -0.45 15.86
C ALA A 382 -6.30 -1.37 16.28
N GLY A 383 -6.56 -2.66 16.47
CA GLY A 383 -5.55 -3.64 16.84
C GLY A 383 -4.50 -3.88 15.76
N LEU A 384 -4.88 -3.94 14.51
CA LEU A 384 -3.96 -4.06 13.37
C LEU A 384 -3.31 -2.73 12.98
N ARG A 385 -3.82 -1.60 13.49
CA ARG A 385 -3.46 -0.23 13.04
C ARG A 385 -3.58 -0.13 11.51
N ASN A 386 -4.71 -0.57 11.00
CA ASN A 386 -4.99 -0.60 9.57
C ASN A 386 -6.47 -0.28 9.34
N THR A 387 -6.72 0.92 8.87
CA THR A 387 -8.07 1.43 8.54
C THR A 387 -8.23 1.68 7.03
N GLY A 388 -7.34 1.16 6.22
CA GLY A 388 -7.40 1.24 4.76
C GLY A 388 -6.17 1.78 4.10
#